data_05c518757f9a5dab56f4dcac29b5bc24
#
_entry.id   05c518757f9a5dab56f4dcac29b5bc24
#
_cell.length_a   1.000
_cell.length_b   1.000
_cell.length_c   1.000
_cell.angle_alpha   90.00
_cell.angle_beta   90.00
_cell.angle_gamma   90.00
#
_symmetry.space_group_name_H-M   'P 1'
#
loop_
_entity.id
_entity.type
_entity.pdbx_description
1 polymer ?
#
loop_
_entity_poly.entity_id
_entity_poly.type
_entity_poly.pdbx_seq_one_letter_code
_entity_poly.pdbx_strand_id
1 'polypeptide(L)'
;MVELGKVERPEAESFASKKKLYCIANVYPIPDAPDEYTALLDRYWSEAAQQAEKLEAAGRIRKIFCENLSLTGEKAFDILSKLNEHALQFIKKKVEEGAVLLPIESEEIFGQFLDWGNCLSIVRTHEVFTKVLEFYTEFGEKRIEHAKHTIESNLSEGEAGLLIMRDEDRMKLQLLAEIEIFLVTPPSYDDLLRWLREKMKDLR
;
A
#
# COMPACT_ATOMS: atom_id res chain seq x y z
N MET A 1 -3.81 26.95 -38.53
CA MET A 1 -3.48 27.01 -37.09
C MET A 1 -4.56 26.18 -36.36
N VAL A 2 -4.20 25.06 -35.82
CA VAL A 2 -5.14 24.23 -35.01
C VAL A 2 -5.09 24.83 -33.61
N GLU A 3 -6.20 25.42 -33.14
CA GLU A 3 -6.35 25.82 -31.73
C GLU A 3 -6.32 24.56 -30.86
N LEU A 4 -5.28 24.44 -30.04
CA LEU A 4 -5.25 23.48 -28.96
C LEU A 4 -6.36 23.83 -27.95
N GLY A 5 -7.38 22.97 -27.87
CA GLY A 5 -8.53 23.19 -27.01
C GLY A 5 -8.10 23.51 -25.57
N LYS A 6 -8.69 24.54 -24.98
CA LYS A 6 -8.58 24.82 -23.54
C LYS A 6 -9.07 23.60 -22.78
N VAL A 7 -8.18 22.94 -22.08
CA VAL A 7 -8.58 21.97 -21.03
C VAL A 7 -9.19 22.79 -19.91
N GLU A 8 -10.50 22.75 -19.76
CA GLU A 8 -11.19 23.35 -18.63
C GLU A 8 -10.67 22.67 -17.35
N ARG A 9 -10.15 23.46 -16.42
CA ARG A 9 -9.79 22.92 -15.09
C ARG A 9 -11.09 22.49 -14.44
N PRO A 10 -11.20 21.21 -13.99
CA PRO A 10 -12.38 20.77 -13.24
C PRO A 10 -12.58 21.68 -12.03
N GLU A 11 -13.81 22.08 -11.77
CA GLU A 11 -14.14 22.90 -10.60
C GLU A 11 -13.79 22.13 -9.32
N ALA A 12 -13.20 22.79 -8.33
CA ALA A 12 -12.79 22.19 -7.06
C ALA A 12 -13.96 21.48 -6.35
N GLU A 13 -15.19 21.93 -6.59
CA GLU A 13 -16.42 21.33 -6.08
C GLU A 13 -16.68 19.91 -6.63
N SER A 14 -16.24 19.62 -7.86
CA SER A 14 -16.37 18.28 -8.45
C SER A 14 -15.52 17.22 -7.75
N PHE A 15 -14.48 17.63 -7.02
CA PHE A 15 -13.62 16.74 -6.24
C PHE A 15 -14.08 16.60 -4.78
N ALA A 16 -14.91 17.52 -4.27
CA ALA A 16 -15.31 17.53 -2.87
C ALA A 16 -16.21 16.34 -2.50
N SER A 17 -17.06 15.89 -3.42
CA SER A 17 -18.04 14.80 -3.19
C SER A 17 -17.51 13.40 -3.48
N LYS A 18 -16.37 13.25 -4.16
CA LYS A 18 -15.86 11.93 -4.53
C LYS A 18 -15.14 11.24 -3.38
N LYS A 19 -15.16 9.90 -3.40
CA LYS A 19 -14.31 9.07 -2.56
C LYS A 19 -12.85 9.26 -2.97
N LYS A 20 -11.94 9.39 -2.02
CA LYS A 20 -10.51 9.60 -2.26
C LYS A 20 -9.68 8.51 -1.61
N LEU A 21 -8.61 8.09 -2.29
CA LEU A 21 -7.66 7.13 -1.75
C LEU A 21 -6.23 7.65 -1.94
N TYR A 22 -5.57 7.98 -0.85
CA TYR A 22 -4.16 8.36 -0.83
C TYR A 22 -3.33 7.09 -0.71
N CYS A 23 -2.46 6.82 -1.69
CA CYS A 23 -1.71 5.60 -1.77
C CYS A 23 -0.23 5.86 -1.50
N ILE A 24 0.30 5.25 -0.46
CA ILE A 24 1.73 5.23 -0.11
C ILE A 24 2.29 3.84 -0.42
N ALA A 25 3.42 3.78 -1.12
CA ALA A 25 4.11 2.52 -1.33
C ALA A 25 4.68 1.99 0.00
N ASN A 26 4.33 0.76 0.37
CA ASN A 26 4.84 0.16 1.60
C ASN A 26 6.27 -0.35 1.37
N VAL A 27 7.25 0.48 1.73
CA VAL A 27 8.67 0.12 1.68
C VAL A 27 9.09 -0.41 3.03
N TYR A 28 9.53 -1.68 3.05
CA TYR A 28 9.93 -2.38 4.27
C TYR A 28 11.40 -2.14 4.63
N PRO A 29 11.74 -2.15 5.94
CA PRO A 29 13.11 -2.23 6.36
C PRO A 29 13.74 -3.56 5.90
N ILE A 30 15.01 -3.52 5.52
CA ILE A 30 15.80 -4.72 5.19
C ILE A 30 16.66 -5.03 6.41
N PRO A 31 16.61 -6.26 6.97
CA PRO A 31 17.49 -6.66 8.06
C PRO A 31 18.96 -6.48 7.67
N ASP A 32 19.76 -5.96 8.58
CA ASP A 32 21.20 -5.74 8.40
C ASP A 32 21.55 -4.86 7.18
N ALA A 33 20.61 -4.00 6.77
CA ALA A 33 20.86 -3.07 5.67
C ALA A 33 21.94 -2.03 6.04
N PRO A 34 22.72 -1.56 5.05
CA PRO A 34 23.66 -0.45 5.27
C PRO A 34 22.95 0.83 5.75
N ASP A 35 23.65 1.66 6.51
CA ASP A 35 23.17 2.94 7.03
C ASP A 35 22.60 3.86 5.94
N GLU A 36 23.17 3.78 4.72
CA GLU A 36 22.67 4.51 3.56
C GLU A 36 21.22 4.16 3.22
N TYR A 37 20.87 2.86 3.24
CA TYR A 37 19.48 2.42 3.01
C TYR A 37 18.55 2.89 4.12
N THR A 38 18.98 2.75 5.37
CA THR A 38 18.20 3.18 6.52
C THR A 38 17.90 4.68 6.46
N ALA A 39 18.89 5.50 6.14
CA ALA A 39 18.71 6.94 5.98
C ALA A 39 17.76 7.31 4.82
N LEU A 40 17.82 6.58 3.71
CA LEU A 40 16.89 6.76 2.59
C LEU A 40 15.46 6.35 2.98
N LEU A 41 15.31 5.27 3.74
CA LEU A 41 14.02 4.78 4.22
C LEU A 41 13.38 5.77 5.21
N ASP A 42 14.14 6.28 6.17
CA ASP A 42 13.70 7.31 7.12
C ASP A 42 13.21 8.56 6.38
N ARG A 43 14.00 9.02 5.41
CA ARG A 43 13.65 10.17 4.59
C ARG A 43 12.38 9.92 3.78
N TYR A 44 12.26 8.75 3.17
CA TYR A 44 11.07 8.36 2.40
C TYR A 44 9.81 8.43 3.25
N TRP A 45 9.78 7.78 4.41
CA TRP A 45 8.60 7.77 5.26
C TRP A 45 8.25 9.16 5.81
N SER A 46 9.26 9.98 6.14
CA SER A 46 9.06 11.36 6.56
C SER A 46 8.41 12.21 5.44
N GLU A 47 8.96 12.13 4.22
CA GLU A 47 8.43 12.88 3.07
C GLU A 47 7.05 12.37 2.65
N ALA A 48 6.80 11.05 2.67
CA ALA A 48 5.51 10.45 2.34
C ALA A 48 4.43 10.88 3.34
N ALA A 49 4.73 10.87 4.64
CA ALA A 49 3.82 11.36 5.66
C ALA A 49 3.45 12.83 5.45
N GLN A 50 4.45 13.71 5.22
CA GLN A 50 4.22 15.12 4.96
C GLN A 50 3.38 15.36 3.69
N GLN A 51 3.62 14.58 2.64
CA GLN A 51 2.85 14.70 1.40
C GLN A 51 1.41 14.25 1.58
N ALA A 52 1.18 13.14 2.29
CA ALA A 52 -0.17 12.68 2.63
C ALA A 52 -0.92 13.70 3.49
N GLU A 53 -0.27 14.33 4.47
CA GLU A 53 -0.86 15.39 5.28
C GLU A 53 -1.28 16.61 4.45
N LYS A 54 -0.49 16.98 3.43
CA LYS A 54 -0.88 18.07 2.51
C LYS A 54 -2.12 17.71 1.69
N LEU A 55 -2.27 16.44 1.31
CA LEU A 55 -3.44 15.95 0.58
C LEU A 55 -4.71 15.99 1.43
N GLU A 56 -4.63 16.00 2.76
CA GLU A 56 -5.78 16.12 3.64
C GLU A 56 -6.54 17.46 3.50
N ALA A 57 -5.95 18.46 2.87
CA ALA A 57 -6.67 19.68 2.45
C ALA A 57 -7.79 19.37 1.41
N ALA A 58 -7.65 18.28 0.63
CA ALA A 58 -8.66 17.82 -0.31
C ALA A 58 -9.67 16.82 0.30
N GLY A 59 -9.35 16.23 1.45
CA GLY A 59 -10.20 15.30 2.18
C GLY A 59 -9.43 14.65 3.32
N ARG A 60 -9.98 14.73 4.53
CA ARG A 60 -9.34 14.18 5.73
C ARG A 60 -9.31 12.66 5.70
N ILE A 61 -8.18 12.05 6.05
CA ILE A 61 -8.06 10.60 6.20
C ILE A 61 -8.96 10.11 7.33
N ARG A 62 -9.93 9.26 7.00
CA ARG A 62 -10.88 8.65 7.94
C ARG A 62 -10.70 7.15 8.07
N LYS A 63 -10.20 6.50 7.03
CA LYS A 63 -9.96 5.06 6.96
C LYS A 63 -8.52 4.79 6.58
N ILE A 64 -7.94 3.78 7.18
CA ILE A 64 -6.57 3.35 6.89
C ILE A 64 -6.62 1.87 6.53
N PHE A 65 -6.01 1.53 5.41
CA PHE A 65 -5.84 0.19 4.88
C PHE A 65 -4.34 -0.07 4.78
N CYS A 66 -3.84 -1.09 5.45
CA CYS A 66 -2.43 -1.46 5.38
C CYS A 66 -2.31 -2.94 5.02
N GLU A 67 -1.51 -3.26 3.99
CA GLU A 67 -1.29 -4.65 3.58
C GLU A 67 -0.75 -5.51 4.72
N ASN A 68 -0.98 -6.83 4.61
CA ASN A 68 -0.57 -7.83 5.60
C ASN A 68 -1.27 -7.71 6.97
N LEU A 69 -2.37 -6.97 7.06
CA LEU A 69 -3.18 -6.86 8.27
C LEU A 69 -4.54 -7.51 8.09
N SER A 70 -4.76 -8.61 8.82
CA SER A 70 -6.05 -9.29 8.96
C SER A 70 -6.74 -9.00 10.31
N LEU A 71 -6.07 -8.28 11.21
CA LEU A 71 -6.52 -8.00 12.57
C LEU A 71 -6.64 -6.49 12.80
N THR A 72 -7.33 -6.11 13.88
CA THR A 72 -7.53 -4.71 14.31
C THR A 72 -6.96 -4.45 15.69
N GLY A 73 -6.94 -3.18 16.11
CA GLY A 73 -6.55 -2.76 17.45
C GLY A 73 -5.09 -3.05 17.77
N GLU A 74 -4.80 -3.38 19.03
CA GLU A 74 -3.44 -3.61 19.52
C GLU A 74 -2.71 -4.73 18.77
N LYS A 75 -3.42 -5.79 18.37
CA LYS A 75 -2.82 -6.90 17.61
C LYS A 75 -2.31 -6.45 16.23
N ALA A 76 -3.01 -5.52 15.58
CA ALA A 76 -2.54 -4.95 14.32
C ALA A 76 -1.27 -4.11 14.53
N PHE A 77 -1.20 -3.34 15.62
CA PHE A 77 -0.01 -2.56 15.96
C PHE A 77 1.19 -3.45 16.33
N ASP A 78 0.96 -4.57 17.02
CA ASP A 78 2.00 -5.57 17.31
C ASP A 78 2.57 -6.20 16.04
N ILE A 79 1.74 -6.45 15.03
CA ILE A 79 2.17 -6.96 13.73
C ILE A 79 3.00 -5.87 13.01
N LEU A 80 2.49 -4.65 12.93
CA LEU A 80 3.16 -3.54 12.26
C LEU A 80 4.50 -3.21 12.91
N SER A 81 4.63 -3.28 14.24
CA SER A 81 5.89 -3.02 14.93
C SER A 81 7.01 -3.98 14.52
N LYS A 82 6.66 -5.18 14.12
CA LYS A 82 7.61 -6.20 13.65
C LYS A 82 7.89 -6.11 12.16
N LEU A 83 6.91 -5.64 11.38
CA LEU A 83 7.01 -5.58 9.92
C LEU A 83 7.58 -4.25 9.43
N ASN A 84 7.06 -3.14 9.95
CA ASN A 84 7.41 -1.80 9.48
C ASN A 84 7.08 -0.73 10.53
N GLU A 85 8.05 -0.40 11.37
CA GLU A 85 7.90 0.59 12.44
C GLU A 85 7.57 1.99 11.88
N HIS A 86 8.09 2.36 10.70
CA HIS A 86 7.78 3.67 10.08
C HIS A 86 6.30 3.77 9.72
N ALA A 87 5.75 2.71 9.09
CA ALA A 87 4.32 2.65 8.79
C ALA A 87 3.50 2.70 10.08
N LEU A 88 3.91 1.98 11.13
CA LEU A 88 3.25 1.99 12.43
C LEU A 88 3.15 3.39 13.01
N GLN A 89 4.26 4.13 13.05
CA GLN A 89 4.29 5.48 13.63
C GLN A 89 3.33 6.43 12.90
N PHE A 90 3.33 6.37 11.56
CA PHE A 90 2.41 7.18 10.76
C PHE A 90 0.94 6.78 10.97
N ILE A 91 0.65 5.47 10.98
CA ILE A 91 -0.70 4.94 11.24
C ILE A 91 -1.20 5.34 12.63
N LYS A 92 -0.37 5.17 13.67
CA LYS A 92 -0.73 5.57 15.05
C LYS A 92 -1.11 7.04 15.12
N LYS A 93 -0.30 7.93 14.54
CA LYS A 93 -0.61 9.36 14.48
C LYS A 93 -1.98 9.61 13.86
N LYS A 94 -2.29 8.97 12.73
CA LYS A 94 -3.59 9.15 12.06
C LYS A 94 -4.76 8.56 12.86
N VAL A 95 -4.55 7.45 13.57
CA VAL A 95 -5.56 6.87 14.47
C VAL A 95 -5.83 7.80 15.66
N GLU A 96 -4.80 8.42 16.25
CA GLU A 96 -4.94 9.45 17.30
C GLU A 96 -5.69 10.68 16.78
N GLU A 97 -5.55 11.03 15.51
CA GLU A 97 -6.29 12.10 14.83
C GLU A 97 -7.74 11.70 14.48
N GLY A 98 -8.14 10.45 14.76
CA GLY A 98 -9.52 9.95 14.61
C GLY A 98 -9.77 9.12 13.35
N ALA A 99 -8.72 8.67 12.64
CA ALA A 99 -8.86 7.69 11.57
C ALA A 99 -9.04 6.26 12.14
N VAL A 100 -9.69 5.39 11.37
CA VAL A 100 -9.91 3.99 11.75
C VAL A 100 -9.03 3.07 10.91
N LEU A 101 -8.19 2.28 11.56
CA LEU A 101 -7.42 1.22 10.91
C LEU A 101 -8.33 0.01 10.69
N LEU A 102 -8.49 -0.39 9.44
CA LEU A 102 -9.31 -1.53 9.00
C LEU A 102 -8.43 -2.69 8.53
N PRO A 103 -8.79 -3.94 8.83
CA PRO A 103 -8.11 -5.09 8.27
C PRO A 103 -8.41 -5.17 6.77
N ILE A 104 -7.38 -5.22 5.95
CA ILE A 104 -7.52 -5.32 4.48
C ILE A 104 -7.40 -6.77 4.00
N GLU A 105 -6.86 -7.65 4.83
CA GLU A 105 -6.68 -9.06 4.55
C GLU A 105 -7.77 -9.91 5.22
N SER A 106 -8.25 -10.94 4.52
CA SER A 106 -8.99 -12.02 5.16
C SER A 106 -8.00 -12.95 5.86
N GLU A 107 -8.22 -13.26 7.14
CA GLU A 107 -7.34 -14.16 7.90
C GLU A 107 -7.18 -15.52 7.20
N GLU A 108 -8.26 -16.08 6.67
CA GLU A 108 -8.26 -17.38 5.99
C GLU A 108 -7.51 -17.31 4.64
N ILE A 109 -7.87 -16.36 3.77
CA ILE A 109 -7.26 -16.23 2.43
C ILE A 109 -5.78 -15.87 2.55
N PHE A 110 -5.45 -14.95 3.46
CA PHE A 110 -4.09 -14.50 3.66
C PHE A 110 -3.22 -15.60 4.27
N GLY A 111 -3.76 -16.38 5.24
CA GLY A 111 -3.07 -17.53 5.80
C GLY A 111 -2.72 -18.57 4.74
N GLN A 112 -3.68 -18.94 3.87
CA GLN A 112 -3.43 -19.88 2.78
C GLN A 112 -2.42 -19.32 1.75
N PHE A 113 -2.49 -18.03 1.42
CA PHE A 113 -1.52 -17.38 0.55
C PHE A 113 -0.09 -17.49 1.10
N LEU A 114 0.09 -17.26 2.41
CA LEU A 114 1.39 -17.40 3.08
C LEU A 114 1.87 -18.85 3.09
N ASP A 115 0.98 -19.80 3.35
CA ASP A 115 1.31 -21.23 3.36
C ASP A 115 1.78 -21.70 1.98
N TRP A 116 1.08 -21.33 0.90
CA TRP A 116 1.49 -21.66 -0.46
C TRP A 116 2.81 -20.96 -0.82
N GLY A 117 3.05 -19.74 -0.40
CA GLY A 117 4.32 -19.04 -0.55
C GLY A 117 5.47 -19.76 0.15
N ASN A 118 5.26 -20.23 1.37
CA ASN A 118 6.23 -21.04 2.11
C ASN A 118 6.51 -22.38 1.39
N CYS A 119 5.48 -23.04 0.86
CA CYS A 119 5.64 -24.27 0.10
C CYS A 119 6.54 -24.07 -1.13
N LEU A 120 6.43 -22.92 -1.85
CA LEU A 120 7.30 -22.63 -3.01
C LEU A 120 8.79 -22.64 -2.65
N SER A 121 9.15 -22.28 -1.43
CA SER A 121 10.55 -22.22 -0.99
C SER A 121 11.18 -23.58 -0.71
N ILE A 122 10.37 -24.63 -0.50
CA ILE A 122 10.83 -25.97 -0.09
C ILE A 122 10.64 -27.05 -1.14
N VAL A 123 9.77 -26.85 -2.13
CA VAL A 123 9.52 -27.82 -3.20
C VAL A 123 10.71 -27.91 -4.15
N ARG A 124 11.01 -29.14 -4.63
CA ARG A 124 12.20 -29.41 -5.44
C ARG A 124 11.89 -29.85 -6.86
N THR A 125 10.76 -30.52 -7.07
CA THR A 125 10.42 -31.06 -8.40
C THR A 125 9.58 -30.03 -9.17
N HIS A 126 9.84 -29.93 -10.46
CA HIS A 126 9.15 -28.98 -11.35
C HIS A 126 7.63 -29.16 -11.34
N GLU A 127 7.18 -30.43 -11.35
CA GLU A 127 5.74 -30.76 -11.37
C GLU A 127 5.04 -30.24 -10.10
N VAL A 128 5.61 -30.48 -8.90
CA VAL A 128 5.06 -30.02 -7.64
C VAL A 128 5.17 -28.50 -7.55
N PHE A 129 6.30 -27.90 -7.97
CA PHE A 129 6.46 -26.44 -8.00
C PHE A 129 5.36 -25.79 -8.84
N THR A 130 5.05 -26.32 -10.02
CA THR A 130 3.99 -25.78 -10.89
C THR A 130 2.63 -25.80 -10.19
N LYS A 131 2.29 -26.90 -9.51
CA LYS A 131 1.04 -27.01 -8.78
C LYS A 131 0.96 -26.05 -7.59
N VAL A 132 2.01 -25.92 -6.81
CA VAL A 132 2.08 -24.98 -5.69
C VAL A 132 1.98 -23.53 -6.20
N LEU A 133 2.63 -23.22 -7.33
CA LEU A 133 2.57 -21.90 -7.96
C LEU A 133 1.14 -21.56 -8.44
N GLU A 134 0.39 -22.53 -9.00
CA GLU A 134 -1.02 -22.34 -9.36
C GLU A 134 -1.84 -21.92 -8.14
N PHE A 135 -1.73 -22.62 -7.00
CA PHE A 135 -2.42 -22.25 -5.76
C PHE A 135 -1.97 -20.93 -5.20
N TYR A 136 -0.66 -20.67 -5.16
CA TYR A 136 -0.14 -19.38 -4.70
C TYR A 136 -0.70 -18.21 -5.52
N THR A 137 -0.79 -18.37 -6.84
CA THR A 137 -1.36 -17.35 -7.74
C THR A 137 -2.86 -17.17 -7.48
N GLU A 138 -3.61 -18.26 -7.38
CA GLU A 138 -5.06 -18.24 -7.11
C GLU A 138 -5.37 -17.50 -5.78
N PHE A 139 -4.64 -17.83 -4.70
CA PHE A 139 -4.84 -17.15 -3.41
C PHE A 139 -4.33 -15.72 -3.42
N GLY A 140 -3.32 -15.40 -4.21
CA GLY A 140 -2.90 -14.03 -4.48
C GLY A 140 -4.01 -13.20 -5.14
N GLU A 141 -4.70 -13.74 -6.13
CA GLU A 141 -5.84 -13.09 -6.79
C GLU A 141 -7.03 -12.89 -5.83
N LYS A 142 -7.40 -13.94 -5.07
CA LYS A 142 -8.45 -13.85 -4.04
C LYS A 142 -8.14 -12.78 -2.99
N ARG A 143 -6.89 -12.68 -2.57
CA ARG A 143 -6.41 -11.67 -1.63
C ARG A 143 -6.61 -10.25 -2.17
N ILE A 144 -6.22 -10.01 -3.42
CA ILE A 144 -6.37 -8.71 -4.07
C ILE A 144 -7.85 -8.33 -4.25
N GLU A 145 -8.71 -9.28 -4.65
CA GLU A 145 -10.14 -9.04 -4.76
C GLU A 145 -10.80 -8.74 -3.40
N HIS A 146 -10.39 -9.44 -2.35
CA HIS A 146 -10.84 -9.15 -0.98
C HIS A 146 -10.42 -7.73 -0.55
N ALA A 147 -9.17 -7.36 -0.79
CA ALA A 147 -8.66 -6.03 -0.47
C ALA A 147 -9.43 -4.93 -1.22
N LYS A 148 -9.68 -5.13 -2.52
CA LYS A 148 -10.49 -4.25 -3.34
C LYS A 148 -11.90 -4.07 -2.74
N HIS A 149 -12.60 -5.17 -2.47
CA HIS A 149 -13.93 -5.13 -1.88
C HIS A 149 -13.95 -4.40 -0.53
N THR A 150 -12.94 -4.64 0.31
CA THR A 150 -12.81 -3.98 1.61
C THR A 150 -12.65 -2.47 1.46
N ILE A 151 -11.81 -2.00 0.52
CA ILE A 151 -11.63 -0.57 0.27
C ILE A 151 -12.94 0.06 -0.24
N GLU A 152 -13.55 -0.53 -1.26
CA GLU A 152 -14.76 -0.01 -1.91
C GLU A 152 -15.95 0.08 -0.95
N SER A 153 -16.10 -0.92 -0.07
CA SER A 153 -17.21 -0.99 0.90
C SER A 153 -17.05 -0.04 2.09
N ASN A 154 -15.83 0.41 2.39
CA ASN A 154 -15.56 1.21 3.59
C ASN A 154 -15.28 2.69 3.30
N LEU A 155 -15.11 3.09 2.04
CA LEU A 155 -14.97 4.49 1.66
C LEU A 155 -16.34 5.10 1.38
N SER A 156 -16.61 6.25 2.02
CA SER A 156 -17.82 7.05 1.81
C SER A 156 -17.52 8.28 0.97
N GLU A 157 -18.57 8.85 0.37
CA GLU A 157 -18.46 10.12 -0.35
C GLU A 157 -17.95 11.24 0.57
N GLY A 158 -17.06 12.07 0.05
CA GLY A 158 -16.43 13.16 0.80
C GLY A 158 -15.36 12.72 1.80
N GLU A 159 -15.12 11.41 1.98
CA GLU A 159 -14.05 10.89 2.83
C GLU A 159 -12.80 10.53 2.02
N ALA A 160 -11.65 10.57 2.69
CA ALA A 160 -10.42 10.04 2.18
C ALA A 160 -9.99 8.79 2.98
N GLY A 161 -9.51 7.78 2.24
CA GLY A 161 -8.79 6.65 2.78
C GLY A 161 -7.28 6.80 2.57
N LEU A 162 -6.50 6.16 3.41
CA LEU A 162 -5.07 5.95 3.24
C LEU A 162 -4.81 4.48 2.96
N LEU A 163 -4.19 4.17 1.84
CA LEU A 163 -3.73 2.82 1.49
C LEU A 163 -2.20 2.77 1.58
N ILE A 164 -1.69 1.89 2.42
CA ILE A 164 -0.26 1.57 2.54
C ILE A 164 -0.07 0.16 2.01
N MET A 165 0.46 0.03 0.79
CA MET A 165 0.58 -1.24 0.08
C MET A 165 1.73 -1.19 -0.92
N ARG A 166 2.42 -2.32 -1.14
CA ARG A 166 3.43 -2.41 -2.20
C ARG A 166 2.83 -2.08 -3.56
N ASP A 167 3.59 -1.35 -4.37
CA ASP A 167 3.13 -0.91 -5.70
C ASP A 167 2.71 -2.06 -6.61
N GLU A 168 3.41 -3.20 -6.53
CA GLU A 168 3.09 -4.40 -7.32
C GLU A 168 1.69 -4.94 -7.05
N ASP A 169 1.24 -4.94 -5.79
CA ASP A 169 -0.09 -5.39 -5.41
C ASP A 169 -1.13 -4.27 -5.59
N ARG A 170 -0.77 -3.02 -5.30
CA ARG A 170 -1.63 -1.87 -5.56
C ARG A 170 -2.03 -1.75 -7.05
N MET A 171 -1.10 -1.99 -7.98
CA MET A 171 -1.38 -1.96 -9.42
C MET A 171 -2.38 -3.03 -9.87
N LYS A 172 -2.56 -4.10 -9.10
CA LYS A 172 -3.57 -5.14 -9.38
C LYS A 172 -4.96 -4.77 -8.88
N LEU A 173 -5.07 -3.76 -7.98
CA LEU A 173 -6.34 -3.25 -7.48
C LEU A 173 -7.04 -2.46 -8.59
N GLN A 174 -8.05 -3.05 -9.20
CA GLN A 174 -8.91 -2.39 -10.19
C GLN A 174 -10.12 -1.80 -9.46
N LEU A 175 -9.90 -0.68 -8.76
CA LEU A 175 -10.94 0.00 -7.98
C LEU A 175 -11.98 0.68 -8.89
N LEU A 176 -13.18 0.90 -8.33
CA LEU A 176 -14.26 1.59 -9.03
C LEU A 176 -13.85 3.01 -9.43
N ALA A 177 -14.33 3.46 -10.58
CA ALA A 177 -14.00 4.79 -11.15
C ALA A 177 -14.49 5.97 -10.28
N GLU A 178 -15.37 5.73 -9.32
CA GLU A 178 -15.81 6.73 -8.33
C GLU A 178 -14.78 7.03 -7.24
N ILE A 179 -13.72 6.20 -7.12
CA ILE A 179 -12.63 6.40 -6.16
C ILE A 179 -11.48 7.11 -6.88
N GLU A 180 -11.18 8.34 -6.48
CA GLU A 180 -10.04 9.07 -6.97
C GLU A 180 -8.77 8.65 -6.24
N ILE A 181 -7.79 8.18 -7.01
CA ILE A 181 -6.52 7.67 -6.49
C ILE A 181 -5.47 8.78 -6.56
N PHE A 182 -4.84 9.09 -5.44
CA PHE A 182 -3.73 10.03 -5.32
C PHE A 182 -2.48 9.26 -4.89
N LEU A 183 -1.50 9.19 -5.78
CA LEU A 183 -0.23 8.54 -5.47
C LEU A 183 0.67 9.49 -4.68
N VAL A 184 1.12 9.03 -3.52
CA VAL A 184 2.11 9.71 -2.69
C VAL A 184 3.48 9.19 -3.08
N THR A 185 4.17 9.93 -3.96
CA THR A 185 5.46 9.57 -4.54
C THR A 185 6.49 10.68 -4.29
N PRO A 186 7.05 10.76 -3.06
CA PRO A 186 8.10 11.73 -2.79
C PRO A 186 9.39 11.41 -3.57
N PRO A 187 10.26 12.40 -3.86
CA PRO A 187 11.51 12.19 -4.59
C PRO A 187 12.42 11.10 -3.97
N SER A 188 12.39 10.97 -2.65
CA SER A 188 13.11 9.90 -1.92
C SER A 188 12.67 8.49 -2.31
N TYR A 189 11.46 8.31 -2.85
CA TYR A 189 11.02 7.01 -3.36
C TYR A 189 11.84 6.57 -4.58
N ASP A 190 12.10 7.48 -5.51
CA ASP A 190 12.94 7.20 -6.67
C ASP A 190 14.39 6.91 -6.27
N ASP A 191 14.90 7.63 -5.25
CA ASP A 191 16.23 7.39 -4.70
C ASP A 191 16.34 5.98 -4.09
N LEU A 192 15.33 5.54 -3.32
CA LEU A 192 15.25 4.17 -2.80
C LEU A 192 15.22 3.12 -3.90
N LEU A 193 14.37 3.30 -4.91
CA LEU A 193 14.26 2.35 -6.02
C LEU A 193 15.56 2.28 -6.83
N ARG A 194 16.28 3.40 -6.97
CA ARG A 194 17.58 3.43 -7.63
C ARG A 194 18.61 2.66 -6.82
N TRP A 195 18.68 2.92 -5.53
CA TRP A 195 19.58 2.21 -4.61
C TRP A 195 19.34 0.69 -4.64
N LEU A 196 18.09 0.24 -4.55
CA LEU A 196 17.74 -1.18 -4.62
C LEU A 196 18.17 -1.81 -5.96
N ARG A 197 17.93 -1.11 -7.08
CA ARG A 197 18.33 -1.62 -8.41
C ARG A 197 19.85 -1.72 -8.59
N GLU A 198 20.61 -0.80 -8.02
CA GLU A 198 22.07 -0.83 -8.06
C GLU A 198 22.61 -2.00 -7.23
N LYS A 199 22.12 -2.18 -6.01
CA LYS A 199 22.52 -3.32 -5.15
C LYS A 199 22.16 -4.68 -5.72
N MET A 200 21.00 -4.80 -6.38
CA MET A 200 20.64 -6.04 -7.06
C MET A 200 21.55 -6.38 -8.26
N LYS A 201 22.19 -5.40 -8.88
CA LYS A 201 23.18 -5.66 -9.94
C LYS A 201 24.49 -6.18 -9.36
N ASP A 202 24.90 -5.69 -8.19
CA ASP A 202 26.12 -6.12 -7.52
C ASP A 202 26.04 -7.57 -6.96
N LEU A 203 24.82 -8.12 -6.84
CA LEU A 203 24.56 -9.48 -6.37
C LEU A 203 24.44 -10.53 -7.50
N ARG A 204 24.53 -10.09 -8.76
CA ARG A 204 24.49 -10.97 -9.96
C ARG A 204 25.87 -11.16 -10.54
#